data_32e0d5e3bbc1d5fb3b3a89225bfcbf3c
#
_entry.id   32e0d5e3bbc1d5fb3b3a89225bfcbf3c
#
_cell.length_a   1.000
_cell.length_b   1.000
_cell.length_c   1.000
_cell.angle_alpha   90.00
_cell.angle_beta   90.00
_cell.angle_gamma   90.00
#
_symmetry.space_group_name_H-M   'P 1'
#
loop_
_entity.id
_entity.type
_entity.pdbx_description
1 polymer ?
#
loop_
_entity_poly.entity_id
_entity_poly.type
_entity_poly.pdbx_seq_one_letter_code
_entity_poly.pdbx_strand_id
1 'polypeptide(L)'
;MVDKAIELALQWNEMCEHGKEIMITRGDVMDIGNHRDMVEPLIRYFTKFTSNNGWIADNEGWQGLAMEAFTHFTYHRSGGQLIVCDLQGRYRYDRCRFELTDVAICSRTRRYGPTDLGEKGIDTFFANHTCNHFCHYNGKHCPLPPAMFARPKLLQTKNPARFTSNLRVIYDDSDSDDSW
;
A
#
# COMPACT_ATOMS: atom_id res chain seq x y z
N MET A 1 -10.71 7.14 -5.02
CA MET A 1 -9.56 6.22 -4.92
C MET A 1 -9.36 5.77 -3.48
N VAL A 2 -9.04 6.64 -2.57
CA VAL A 2 -8.75 6.32 -1.16
C VAL A 2 -9.89 5.56 -0.47
N ASP A 3 -11.16 5.90 -0.70
CA ASP A 3 -12.30 5.20 -0.10
C ASP A 3 -12.35 3.71 -0.47
N LYS A 4 -12.02 3.38 -1.74
CA LYS A 4 -11.97 1.98 -2.16
C LYS A 4 -10.81 1.22 -1.55
N ALA A 5 -9.68 1.88 -1.36
CA ALA A 5 -8.54 1.28 -0.66
C ALA A 5 -8.85 1.04 0.83
N ILE A 6 -9.52 2.00 1.49
CA ILE A 6 -9.99 1.85 2.88
C ILE A 6 -10.99 0.69 3.01
N GLU A 7 -11.96 0.59 2.11
CA GLU A 7 -12.92 -0.53 2.10
C GLU A 7 -12.21 -1.89 2.06
N LEU A 8 -11.19 -2.02 1.21
CA LEU A 8 -10.41 -3.25 1.08
C LEU A 8 -9.51 -3.51 2.30
N ALA A 9 -8.98 -2.46 2.92
CA ALA A 9 -8.22 -2.58 4.16
C ALA A 9 -9.11 -3.07 5.32
N LEU A 10 -10.35 -2.57 5.42
CA LEU A 10 -11.31 -3.06 6.42
C LEU A 10 -11.64 -4.55 6.21
N GLN A 11 -11.83 -4.97 4.95
CA GLN A 11 -12.05 -6.39 4.65
C GLN A 11 -10.82 -7.26 4.98
N TRP A 12 -9.61 -6.74 4.77
CA TRP A 12 -8.38 -7.41 5.21
C TRP A 12 -8.37 -7.58 6.74
N ASN A 13 -8.68 -6.53 7.48
CA ASN A 13 -8.69 -6.53 8.95
C ASN A 13 -9.69 -7.54 9.52
N GLU A 14 -10.84 -7.73 8.86
CA GLU A 14 -11.85 -8.71 9.24
C GLU A 14 -11.45 -10.16 8.93
N MET A 15 -10.65 -10.38 7.89
CA MET A 15 -10.38 -11.72 7.36
C MET A 15 -8.98 -12.24 7.68
N CYS A 16 -8.05 -11.35 8.04
CA CYS A 16 -6.66 -11.71 8.26
C CYS A 16 -6.43 -12.19 9.69
N GLU A 17 -6.21 -13.48 9.86
CA GLU A 17 -5.96 -14.12 11.15
C GLU A 17 -4.61 -13.73 11.78
N HIS A 18 -3.77 -13.01 11.05
CA HIS A 18 -2.42 -12.64 11.48
C HIS A 18 -2.36 -11.44 12.42
N GLY A 19 -3.51 -10.81 12.72
CA GLY A 19 -3.62 -9.67 13.65
C GLY A 19 -2.79 -8.45 13.22
N LYS A 20 -2.54 -8.28 11.92
CA LYS A 20 -1.82 -7.14 11.34
C LYS A 20 -2.81 -6.24 10.62
N GLU A 21 -3.40 -5.33 11.38
CA GLU A 21 -4.37 -4.38 10.83
C GLU A 21 -3.71 -3.40 9.86
N ILE A 22 -4.50 -2.94 8.89
CA ILE A 22 -4.12 -1.88 7.95
C ILE A 22 -5.09 -0.72 8.12
N MET A 23 -4.54 0.45 8.40
CA MET A 23 -5.23 1.73 8.38
C MET A 23 -4.66 2.58 7.25
N ILE A 24 -5.51 3.09 6.39
CA ILE A 24 -5.14 4.02 5.33
C ILE A 24 -5.65 5.40 5.74
N THR A 25 -4.74 6.39 5.81
CA THR A 25 -5.09 7.78 6.13
C THR A 25 -5.77 8.45 4.95
N ARG A 26 -6.70 9.34 5.25
CA ARG A 26 -7.24 10.28 4.27
C ARG A 26 -6.47 11.59 4.35
N GLY A 27 -6.18 12.15 3.19
CA GLY A 27 -5.81 13.55 3.10
C GLY A 27 -7.05 14.44 3.14
N ASP A 28 -6.91 15.57 3.78
CA ASP A 28 -7.87 16.65 3.78
C ASP A 28 -7.43 17.77 2.83
N VAL A 29 -8.39 18.43 2.19
CA VAL A 29 -8.09 19.59 1.35
C VAL A 29 -8.26 20.84 2.18
N MET A 30 -7.19 21.60 2.35
CA MET A 30 -7.18 22.85 3.13
C MET A 30 -6.80 24.03 2.25
N ASP A 31 -7.46 25.17 2.50
CA ASP A 31 -7.06 26.45 1.91
C ASP A 31 -5.97 27.08 2.79
N ILE A 32 -4.75 27.18 2.28
CA ILE A 32 -3.58 27.74 2.99
C ILE A 32 -3.15 29.01 2.24
N GLY A 33 -3.53 30.16 2.75
CA GLY A 33 -3.31 31.45 2.10
C GLY A 33 -4.07 31.53 0.77
N ASN A 34 -3.35 31.62 -0.35
CA ASN A 34 -3.95 31.72 -1.70
C ASN A 34 -3.93 30.39 -2.48
N HIS A 35 -3.57 29.29 -1.81
CA HIS A 35 -3.43 27.96 -2.42
C HIS A 35 -4.38 26.98 -1.73
N ARG A 36 -4.77 25.96 -2.49
CA ARG A 36 -5.52 24.81 -1.99
C ARG A 36 -4.59 23.61 -2.03
N ASP A 37 -4.28 23.08 -0.85
CA ASP A 37 -3.32 22.00 -0.66
C ASP A 37 -4.00 20.78 -0.06
N MET A 38 -3.48 19.59 -0.41
CA MET A 38 -3.85 18.35 0.27
C MET A 38 -2.93 18.18 1.48
N VAL A 39 -3.51 17.98 2.64
CA VAL A 39 -2.82 17.84 3.93
C VAL A 39 -3.10 16.45 4.48
N GLU A 40 -2.05 15.76 4.88
CA GLU A 40 -2.13 14.44 5.51
C GLU A 40 -1.39 14.44 6.85
N PRO A 41 -1.80 13.59 7.82
CA PRO A 41 -1.04 13.40 9.04
C PRO A 41 0.41 13.01 8.75
N LEU A 42 1.36 13.64 9.43
CA LEU A 42 2.78 13.30 9.28
C LEU A 42 3.06 11.90 9.82
N ILE A 43 3.49 11.00 8.95
CA ILE A 43 3.97 9.67 9.34
C ILE A 43 5.48 9.73 9.52
N ARG A 44 5.95 9.65 10.78
CA ARG A 44 7.38 9.54 11.10
C ARG A 44 7.85 8.09 10.85
N TYR A 45 9.14 7.90 10.54
CA TYR A 45 9.73 6.58 10.21
C TYR A 45 9.05 5.88 9.04
N PHE A 46 8.87 6.66 8.00
CA PHE A 46 8.19 6.28 6.78
C PHE A 46 9.00 5.25 5.96
N THR A 47 8.33 4.17 5.57
CA THR A 47 8.88 3.12 4.71
C THR A 47 8.01 2.98 3.46
N LYS A 48 8.62 2.81 2.30
CA LYS A 48 7.93 2.43 1.08
C LYS A 48 8.08 0.92 0.86
N PHE A 49 6.95 0.21 0.81
CA PHE A 49 6.92 -1.25 0.67
C PHE A 49 6.73 -1.70 -0.77
N THR A 50 5.84 -1.04 -1.52
CA THR A 50 5.54 -1.37 -2.92
C THR A 50 5.38 -0.10 -3.74
N SER A 51 5.34 -0.23 -5.07
CA SER A 51 4.97 0.85 -5.98
C SER A 51 3.92 0.39 -7.00
N ASN A 52 3.32 1.34 -7.70
CA ASN A 52 2.34 1.06 -8.75
C ASN A 52 2.97 0.47 -10.03
N ASN A 53 4.28 0.56 -10.19
CA ASN A 53 5.02 -0.02 -11.32
C ASN A 53 5.60 -1.41 -11.02
N GLY A 54 5.17 -2.05 -9.93
CA GLY A 54 5.53 -3.41 -9.55
C GLY A 54 6.86 -3.55 -8.78
N TRP A 55 7.49 -2.44 -8.36
CA TRP A 55 8.62 -2.52 -7.45
C TRP A 55 8.16 -2.97 -6.06
N ILE A 56 8.92 -3.85 -5.44
CA ILE A 56 8.70 -4.42 -4.11
C ILE A 56 10.00 -4.25 -3.33
N ALA A 57 9.91 -3.87 -2.05
CA ALA A 57 11.08 -3.66 -1.20
C ALA A 57 11.75 -5.00 -0.83
N ASP A 58 13.04 -5.13 -1.12
CA ASP A 58 13.79 -6.38 -0.91
C ASP A 58 14.09 -6.70 0.56
N ASN A 59 14.11 -5.70 1.45
CA ASN A 59 14.70 -5.82 2.79
C ASN A 59 13.74 -5.48 3.94
N GLU A 60 12.44 -5.38 3.69
CA GLU A 60 11.46 -4.95 4.72
C GLU A 60 10.95 -6.13 5.58
N GLY A 61 11.58 -7.29 5.48
CA GLY A 61 11.26 -8.46 6.29
C GLY A 61 9.77 -8.83 6.22
N TRP A 62 9.18 -9.19 7.38
CA TRP A 62 7.76 -9.58 7.44
C TRP A 62 6.79 -8.43 7.08
N GLN A 63 7.18 -7.16 7.27
CA GLN A 63 6.35 -6.00 6.94
C GLN A 63 6.16 -5.90 5.42
N GLY A 64 7.23 -6.06 4.65
CA GLY A 64 7.17 -6.12 3.19
C GLY A 64 6.30 -7.27 2.71
N LEU A 65 6.50 -8.47 3.27
CA LEU A 65 5.69 -9.66 2.95
C LEU A 65 4.20 -9.45 3.23
N ALA A 66 3.84 -8.80 4.34
CA ALA A 66 2.46 -8.48 4.67
C ALA A 66 1.85 -7.48 3.69
N MET A 67 2.61 -6.47 3.25
CA MET A 67 2.15 -5.48 2.28
C MET A 67 1.97 -6.07 0.87
N GLU A 68 2.88 -6.94 0.45
CA GLU A 68 2.70 -7.71 -0.79
C GLU A 68 1.43 -8.57 -0.74
N ALA A 69 1.22 -9.27 0.37
CA ALA A 69 0.05 -10.09 0.56
C ALA A 69 -1.25 -9.27 0.57
N PHE A 70 -1.24 -8.07 1.16
CA PHE A 70 -2.38 -7.16 1.09
C PHE A 70 -2.69 -6.75 -0.37
N THR A 71 -1.68 -6.37 -1.15
CA THR A 71 -1.89 -6.08 -2.59
C THR A 71 -2.51 -7.28 -3.31
N HIS A 72 -1.99 -8.49 -3.09
CA HIS A 72 -2.53 -9.74 -3.65
C HIS A 72 -3.98 -10.01 -3.19
N PHE A 73 -4.27 -9.81 -1.91
CA PHE A 73 -5.62 -9.92 -1.34
C PHE A 73 -6.62 -9.00 -2.05
N THR A 74 -6.25 -7.74 -2.31
CA THR A 74 -7.15 -6.77 -2.96
C THR A 74 -7.50 -7.18 -4.38
N TYR A 75 -6.61 -7.85 -5.10
CA TYR A 75 -6.92 -8.46 -6.39
C TYR A 75 -8.04 -9.49 -6.29
N HIS A 76 -7.94 -10.43 -5.34
CA HIS A 76 -8.96 -11.46 -5.16
C HIS A 76 -10.29 -10.87 -4.69
N ARG A 77 -10.24 -9.93 -3.73
CA ARG A 77 -11.45 -9.29 -3.19
C ARG A 77 -12.21 -8.47 -4.24
N SER A 78 -11.50 -7.95 -5.23
CA SER A 78 -12.10 -7.22 -6.35
C SER A 78 -12.53 -8.12 -7.51
N GLY A 79 -12.42 -9.44 -7.39
CA GLY A 79 -12.69 -10.36 -8.50
C GLY A 79 -11.72 -10.17 -9.67
N GLY A 80 -10.47 -9.82 -9.39
CA GLY A 80 -9.42 -9.60 -10.38
C GLY A 80 -9.50 -8.26 -11.12
N GLN A 81 -10.28 -7.31 -10.61
CA GLN A 81 -10.50 -6.02 -11.29
C GLN A 81 -9.46 -4.96 -10.94
N LEU A 82 -8.87 -5.04 -9.76
CA LEU A 82 -7.90 -4.05 -9.28
C LEU A 82 -6.93 -4.61 -8.24
N ILE A 83 -5.86 -3.86 -8.02
CA ILE A 83 -4.96 -4.00 -6.87
C ILE A 83 -4.81 -2.64 -6.18
N VAL A 84 -4.69 -2.64 -4.83
CA VAL A 84 -4.16 -1.52 -4.06
C VAL A 84 -2.64 -1.68 -4.02
N CYS A 85 -1.92 -0.67 -4.43
CA CYS A 85 -0.46 -0.65 -4.56
C CYS A 85 0.11 0.70 -4.09
N ASP A 86 1.40 0.93 -4.32
CA ASP A 86 2.10 2.11 -3.83
C ASP A 86 2.01 2.24 -2.31
N LEU A 87 2.10 1.07 -1.62
CA LEU A 87 1.95 0.97 -0.18
C LEU A 87 3.17 1.57 0.51
N GLN A 88 2.91 2.55 1.37
CA GLN A 88 3.92 3.31 2.06
C GLN A 88 3.39 3.89 3.37
N GLY A 89 4.26 3.99 4.38
CA GLY A 89 3.88 4.43 5.71
C GLY A 89 4.75 3.80 6.80
N ARG A 90 4.16 3.36 7.90
CA ARG A 90 4.87 2.70 9.01
C ARG A 90 4.06 1.58 9.64
N TYR A 91 4.74 0.69 10.34
CA TYR A 91 4.08 -0.23 11.27
C TYR A 91 4.14 0.28 12.70
N ARG A 92 3.00 0.35 13.38
CA ARG A 92 2.86 0.71 14.79
C ARG A 92 2.85 -0.55 15.65
N TYR A 93 3.95 -0.80 16.37
CA TYR A 93 4.07 -1.98 17.25
C TYR A 93 3.12 -1.91 18.45
N ASP A 94 2.91 -0.71 19.00
CA ASP A 94 2.01 -0.44 20.14
C ASP A 94 0.53 -0.68 19.80
N ARG A 95 0.15 -0.61 18.52
CA ARG A 95 -1.22 -0.80 18.02
C ARG A 95 -1.38 -2.00 17.11
N CYS A 96 -0.30 -2.75 16.89
CA CYS A 96 -0.26 -3.90 15.98
C CYS A 96 -0.82 -3.63 14.57
N ARG A 97 -0.62 -2.42 14.02
CA ARG A 97 -1.18 -2.01 12.74
C ARG A 97 -0.23 -1.23 11.85
N PHE A 98 -0.47 -1.31 10.54
CA PHE A 98 0.13 -0.42 9.56
C PHE A 98 -0.68 0.88 9.47
N GLU A 99 0.01 2.00 9.41
CA GLU A 99 -0.52 3.32 9.08
C GLU A 99 0.03 3.69 7.71
N LEU A 100 -0.83 3.66 6.69
CA LEU A 100 -0.46 3.90 5.29
C LEU A 100 -1.04 5.22 4.80
N THR A 101 -0.33 5.85 3.89
CA THR A 101 -0.76 7.09 3.22
C THR A 101 -0.46 7.03 1.73
N ASP A 102 -1.11 7.89 0.95
CA ASP A 102 -0.88 8.12 -0.49
C ASP A 102 -0.84 6.83 -1.31
N VAL A 103 -1.74 5.90 -1.01
CA VAL A 103 -1.84 4.65 -1.74
C VAL A 103 -2.40 4.85 -3.14
N ALA A 104 -2.00 4.01 -4.11
CA ALA A 104 -2.53 3.99 -5.46
C ALA A 104 -3.40 2.76 -5.72
N ILE A 105 -4.22 2.83 -6.76
CA ILE A 105 -4.96 1.68 -7.29
C ILE A 105 -4.59 1.53 -8.77
N CYS A 106 -4.20 0.31 -9.17
CA CYS A 106 -4.17 -0.10 -10.56
C CYS A 106 -5.41 -0.94 -10.87
N SER A 107 -6.15 -0.59 -11.93
CA SER A 107 -7.40 -1.25 -12.27
C SER A 107 -7.53 -1.52 -13.76
N ARG A 108 -8.29 -2.56 -14.15
CA ARG A 108 -8.51 -2.87 -15.57
C ARG A 108 -9.16 -1.72 -16.34
N THR A 109 -9.89 -0.85 -15.66
CA THR A 109 -10.65 0.25 -16.28
C THR A 109 -9.93 1.61 -16.20
N ARG A 110 -8.77 1.69 -15.55
CA ARG A 110 -7.98 2.92 -15.33
C ARG A 110 -8.77 4.11 -14.76
N ARG A 111 -9.73 3.85 -13.89
CA ARG A 111 -10.64 4.89 -13.38
C ARG A 111 -10.20 5.57 -12.08
N TYR A 112 -9.02 5.22 -11.55
CA TYR A 112 -8.56 5.71 -10.25
C TYR A 112 -7.51 6.84 -10.34
N GLY A 113 -7.43 7.52 -11.48
CA GLY A 113 -6.61 8.70 -11.66
C GLY A 113 -5.27 8.44 -12.38
N PRO A 114 -4.37 9.42 -12.42
CA PRO A 114 -3.13 9.36 -13.22
C PRO A 114 -2.16 8.26 -12.79
N THR A 115 -2.20 7.85 -11.52
CA THR A 115 -1.36 6.79 -10.96
C THR A 115 -1.87 5.38 -11.27
N ASP A 116 -3.08 5.26 -11.84
CA ASP A 116 -3.67 3.98 -12.26
C ASP A 116 -3.04 3.50 -13.58
N LEU A 117 -2.04 2.64 -13.48
CA LEU A 117 -1.34 2.08 -14.64
C LEU A 117 -2.15 1.02 -15.39
N GLY A 118 -3.37 0.74 -14.95
CA GLY A 118 -4.24 -0.22 -15.61
C GLY A 118 -3.80 -1.67 -15.41
N GLU A 119 -4.14 -2.51 -16.36
CA GLU A 119 -3.78 -3.93 -16.38
C GLU A 119 -2.25 -4.13 -16.31
N LYS A 120 -1.48 -3.22 -16.92
CA LYS A 120 -0.01 -3.27 -16.85
C LYS A 120 0.51 -3.21 -15.41
N GLY A 121 -0.08 -2.37 -14.55
CA GLY A 121 0.29 -2.29 -13.13
C GLY A 121 0.00 -3.58 -12.39
N ILE A 122 -1.18 -4.18 -12.64
CA ILE A 122 -1.58 -5.48 -12.09
C ILE A 122 -0.59 -6.58 -12.54
N ASP A 123 -0.35 -6.67 -13.85
CA ASP A 123 0.55 -7.67 -14.43
C ASP A 123 1.97 -7.55 -13.89
N THR A 124 2.47 -6.31 -13.76
CA THR A 124 3.84 -6.09 -13.27
C THR A 124 3.97 -6.45 -11.80
N PHE A 125 2.96 -6.17 -10.98
CA PHE A 125 2.95 -6.63 -9.59
C PHE A 125 3.07 -8.16 -9.53
N PHE A 126 2.21 -8.90 -10.21
CA PHE A 126 2.23 -10.35 -10.17
C PHE A 126 3.47 -10.98 -10.81
N ALA A 127 4.13 -10.29 -11.75
CA ALA A 127 5.40 -10.74 -12.31
C ALA A 127 6.53 -10.74 -11.27
N ASN A 128 6.46 -9.87 -10.25
CA ASN A 128 7.45 -9.73 -9.19
C ASN A 128 7.04 -10.38 -7.86
N HIS A 129 5.73 -10.52 -7.61
CA HIS A 129 5.21 -11.08 -6.38
C HIS A 129 5.47 -12.58 -6.27
N THR A 130 5.93 -13.01 -5.09
CA THR A 130 5.98 -14.41 -4.68
C THR A 130 5.06 -14.60 -3.49
N CYS A 131 4.08 -15.51 -3.60
CA CYS A 131 3.18 -15.79 -2.49
C CYS A 131 3.95 -16.20 -1.24
N ASN A 132 3.51 -15.69 -0.11
CA ASN A 132 4.09 -15.93 1.20
C ASN A 132 3.00 -16.34 2.21
N HIS A 133 3.36 -16.57 3.45
CA HIS A 133 2.42 -17.04 4.48
C HIS A 133 1.28 -16.05 4.80
N PHE A 134 1.44 -14.75 4.54
CA PHE A 134 0.35 -13.77 4.69
C PHE A 134 -0.65 -13.83 3.54
N CYS A 135 -0.34 -14.48 2.42
CA CYS A 135 -1.30 -14.68 1.33
C CYS A 135 -2.38 -15.73 1.65
N HIS A 136 -2.34 -16.30 2.85
CA HIS A 136 -3.37 -17.21 3.35
C HIS A 136 -4.37 -16.43 4.20
N TYR A 137 -5.66 -16.55 3.89
CA TYR A 137 -6.74 -16.02 4.70
C TYR A 137 -7.89 -17.04 4.80
N ASN A 138 -8.54 -17.10 5.94
CA ASN A 138 -9.56 -18.12 6.24
C ASN A 138 -9.07 -19.55 5.94
N GLY A 139 -7.81 -19.87 6.27
CA GLY A 139 -7.21 -21.17 6.01
C GLY A 139 -7.03 -21.54 4.53
N LYS A 140 -7.22 -20.60 3.60
CA LYS A 140 -7.08 -20.82 2.16
C LYS A 140 -6.01 -19.93 1.56
N HIS A 141 -5.17 -20.51 0.71
CA HIS A 141 -4.21 -19.77 -0.09
C HIS A 141 -4.90 -19.00 -1.22
N CYS A 142 -4.55 -17.73 -1.41
CA CYS A 142 -4.95 -16.96 -2.58
C CYS A 142 -4.25 -17.51 -3.83
N PRO A 143 -4.94 -18.09 -4.80
CA PRO A 143 -4.29 -18.57 -6.03
C PRO A 143 -3.75 -17.39 -6.85
N LEU A 144 -2.58 -17.58 -7.47
CA LEU A 144 -2.10 -16.63 -8.48
C LEU A 144 -3.00 -16.68 -9.73
N PRO A 145 -3.15 -15.55 -10.44
CA PRO A 145 -3.85 -15.56 -11.73
C PRO A 145 -3.18 -16.56 -12.70
N PRO A 146 -3.95 -17.41 -13.41
CA PRO A 146 -3.39 -18.46 -14.27
C PRO A 146 -2.39 -17.96 -15.33
N ALA A 147 -2.58 -16.75 -15.86
CA ALA A 147 -1.72 -16.16 -16.87
C ALA A 147 -0.32 -15.77 -16.35
N MET A 148 -0.11 -15.75 -15.03
CA MET A 148 1.12 -15.29 -14.39
C MET A 148 2.17 -16.37 -14.17
N PHE A 149 1.79 -17.65 -14.24
CA PHE A 149 2.72 -18.77 -14.00
C PHE A 149 3.82 -18.92 -15.08
N ALA A 150 3.68 -18.24 -16.23
CA ALA A 150 4.58 -18.39 -17.37
C ALA A 150 5.54 -17.20 -17.59
N ARG A 151 5.49 -16.14 -16.77
CA ARG A 151 6.32 -14.94 -17.00
C ARG A 151 7.59 -14.97 -16.16
N PRO A 152 8.77 -14.64 -16.75
CA PRO A 152 9.98 -14.45 -15.98
C PRO A 152 9.81 -13.22 -15.07
N LYS A 153 10.39 -13.29 -13.85
CA LYS A 153 10.47 -12.12 -12.95
C LYS A 153 11.16 -10.97 -13.68
N LEU A 154 10.52 -9.80 -13.72
CA LEU A 154 11.17 -8.59 -14.19
C LEU A 154 12.32 -8.25 -13.24
N LEU A 155 13.49 -7.94 -13.79
CA LEU A 155 14.60 -7.41 -12.99
C LEU A 155 14.12 -6.15 -12.28
N GLN A 156 14.18 -6.17 -10.97
CA GLN A 156 13.85 -5.01 -10.15
C GLN A 156 14.86 -3.91 -10.47
N THR A 157 14.39 -2.76 -10.91
CA THR A 157 15.25 -1.59 -11.05
C THR A 157 15.62 -1.13 -9.64
N LYS A 158 16.91 -1.25 -9.32
CA LYS A 158 17.46 -0.77 -8.04
C LYS A 158 17.16 0.72 -7.90
N ASN A 159 16.51 1.08 -6.81
CA ASN A 159 16.17 2.42 -6.32
C ASN A 159 15.08 3.20 -7.11
N PRO A 160 13.89 3.36 -6.52
CA PRO A 160 13.10 4.54 -6.83
C PRO A 160 13.91 5.75 -6.34
N ALA A 161 14.11 6.74 -7.21
CA ALA A 161 14.67 8.03 -6.82
C ALA A 161 13.99 8.49 -5.52
N ARG A 162 14.78 8.93 -4.52
CA ARG A 162 14.25 9.55 -3.32
C ARG A 162 13.33 10.68 -3.77
N PHE A 163 12.05 10.50 -3.58
CA PHE A 163 11.07 11.55 -3.79
C PHE A 163 11.30 12.55 -2.65
N THR A 164 12.05 13.61 -2.93
CA THR A 164 12.00 14.80 -2.11
C THR A 164 10.71 15.52 -2.44
N SER A 165 9.61 15.12 -1.78
CA SER A 165 8.41 15.94 -1.77
C SER A 165 8.76 17.24 -1.07
N ASN A 166 8.48 18.38 -1.70
CA ASN A 166 8.49 19.70 -1.05
C ASN A 166 7.28 19.80 -0.10
N LEU A 167 7.19 18.89 0.87
CA LEU A 167 6.20 18.92 1.93
C LEU A 167 6.62 20.03 2.92
N ARG A 168 5.83 21.10 2.99
CA ARG A 168 5.89 22.03 4.12
C ARG A 168 5.36 21.30 5.33
N VAL A 169 6.24 21.05 6.29
CA VAL A 169 5.88 20.45 7.57
C VAL A 169 5.29 21.54 8.46
N ILE A 170 4.02 21.44 8.80
CA ILE A 170 3.38 22.23 9.86
C ILE A 170 3.55 21.41 11.13
N TYR A 171 4.31 21.94 12.09
CA TYR A 171 4.49 21.31 13.39
C TYR A 171 3.27 21.62 14.25
N ASP A 172 2.60 20.60 14.75
CA ASP A 172 1.69 20.69 15.88
C ASP A 172 2.49 20.28 17.13
N ASP A 173 2.76 21.24 18.02
CA ASP A 173 3.59 21.06 19.22
C ASP A 173 2.84 20.34 20.36
N SER A 174 1.77 19.60 20.09
CA SER A 174 0.91 18.98 21.10
C SER A 174 1.33 17.59 21.60
N ASP A 175 2.41 17.01 21.09
CA ASP A 175 2.98 15.77 21.66
C ASP A 175 4.00 16.11 22.75
N SER A 176 3.52 16.46 23.95
CA SER A 176 4.32 16.48 25.16
C SER A 176 4.79 15.07 25.50
N ASP A 177 6.11 14.92 25.57
CA ASP A 177 6.83 13.77 26.10
C ASP A 177 6.19 13.21 27.36
N ASP A 178 5.82 11.94 27.33
CA ASP A 178 5.82 11.12 28.54
C ASP A 178 6.96 10.10 28.39
N SER A 179 8.10 10.52 28.93
CA SER A 179 9.20 9.65 29.34
C SER A 179 8.75 8.77 30.51
N TRP A 180 8.80 7.45 30.34
CA TRP A 180 9.22 6.42 31.29
C TRP A 180 9.52 5.11 30.56
#